data_12b4fb784fbe82937b79d92bdf09f9ca
#
_entry.id   12b4fb784fbe82937b79d92bdf09f9ca
#
_cell.length_a   1.000
_cell.length_b   1.000
_cell.length_c   1.000
_cell.angle_alpha   90.00
_cell.angle_beta   90.00
_cell.angle_gamma   90.00
#
_symmetry.space_group_name_H-M   'P 1'
#
loop_
_entity.id
_entity.type
_entity.pdbx_description
1 polymer ?
#
loop_
_entity_poly.entity_id
_entity_poly.type
_entity_poly.pdbx_seq_one_letter_code
_entity_poly.pdbx_strand_id
1 'polypeptide(L)'
;MLGAVWEAAGYPCAVRPKALLPLWMPWVRKRFRPAGQTAKDLLRIRARQIDRRLAARKKRLGHRVDGGTRRTQPGTLLKHLIPLRTDHWQAKGPGWAEVDRVSHAGNSASGEFAYSLNWTEVHTGWTETRAILGKGRQAVWDALEEIQAALPFPLLGINSDNGSEFINWQVGAWCARHEVQFRPSRPYQKDDNAYIEQKNWTHVRQLMGGDRYDNVEAVEAMHALYRHELRLWRNLFQPSAKLIKRVRVGSRLRHRYDLPCTPLDRWAASATAAAAGGQPVATLRKLREGLDPFELSRQIDRKLHRIYALAHTRLNPKVPANAKPRRVTF
;
A
#
# COMPACT_ATOMS: atom_id res chain seq x y z
N MET A 1 14.15 18.79 -9.36
CA MET A 1 14.44 18.10 -8.10
C MET A 1 13.18 17.75 -7.31
N LEU A 2 12.43 18.70 -6.68
CA LEU A 2 11.19 18.38 -5.92
C LEU A 2 10.18 17.57 -6.74
N GLY A 3 9.98 17.90 -8.02
CA GLY A 3 9.11 17.13 -8.92
C GLY A 3 9.58 15.70 -9.13
N ALA A 4 10.88 15.47 -9.29
CA ALA A 4 11.42 14.11 -9.46
C ALA A 4 11.27 13.27 -8.18
N VAL A 5 11.44 13.88 -7.00
CA VAL A 5 11.15 13.22 -5.72
C VAL A 5 9.67 12.85 -5.62
N TRP A 6 8.78 13.77 -5.97
CA TRP A 6 7.34 13.55 -5.93
C TRP A 6 6.88 12.46 -6.91
N GLU A 7 7.46 12.43 -8.13
CA GLU A 7 7.20 11.40 -9.13
C GLU A 7 7.70 10.02 -8.67
N ALA A 8 8.95 9.93 -8.20
CA ALA A 8 9.52 8.68 -7.69
C ALA A 8 8.82 8.17 -6.42
N ALA A 9 8.22 9.09 -5.64
CA ALA A 9 7.41 8.72 -4.49
C ALA A 9 5.97 8.27 -4.85
N GLY A 10 5.60 8.21 -6.13
CA GLY A 10 4.28 7.78 -6.57
C GLY A 10 3.22 8.88 -6.42
N TYR A 11 3.58 10.14 -6.63
CA TYR A 11 2.65 11.29 -6.66
C TYR A 11 1.85 11.56 -5.37
N PRO A 12 2.42 11.43 -4.18
CA PRO A 12 1.67 11.57 -2.93
C PRO A 12 1.17 13.00 -2.69
N CYS A 13 0.15 13.16 -1.83
CA CYS A 13 -0.30 14.47 -1.36
C CYS A 13 0.81 15.19 -0.59
N ALA A 14 0.82 16.54 -0.59
CA ALA A 14 1.96 17.35 -0.13
C ALA A 14 2.45 17.12 1.30
N VAL A 15 1.62 16.59 2.18
CA VAL A 15 2.01 16.27 3.57
C VAL A 15 3.01 15.10 3.60
N ARG A 16 2.82 14.09 2.74
CA ARG A 16 3.73 12.94 2.65
C ARG A 16 5.10 13.31 2.08
N PRO A 17 5.25 14.06 0.96
CA PRO A 17 6.55 14.54 0.49
C PRO A 17 7.31 15.35 1.54
N LYS A 18 6.63 16.16 2.36
CA LYS A 18 7.28 16.87 3.44
C LYS A 18 7.95 15.92 4.43
N ALA A 19 7.28 14.86 4.83
CA ALA A 19 7.83 13.84 5.73
C ALA A 19 8.91 12.97 5.06
N LEU A 20 8.79 12.75 3.75
CA LEU A 20 9.69 11.93 2.95
C LEU A 20 11.01 12.64 2.64
N LEU A 21 11.01 13.97 2.44
CA LEU A 21 12.20 14.74 2.06
C LEU A 21 13.41 14.53 3.00
N PRO A 22 13.27 14.59 4.33
CA PRO A 22 14.39 14.30 5.23
C PRO A 22 14.95 12.88 5.03
N LEU A 23 14.07 11.89 4.88
CA LEU A 23 14.44 10.49 4.68
C LEU A 23 15.19 10.28 3.36
N TRP A 24 14.74 10.93 2.26
CA TRP A 24 15.31 10.77 0.93
C TRP A 24 16.48 11.71 0.63
N MET A 25 16.80 12.64 1.53
CA MET A 25 17.83 13.66 1.31
C MET A 25 19.21 13.10 0.95
N PRO A 26 19.71 11.98 1.49
CA PRO A 26 20.99 11.40 1.09
C PRO A 26 21.03 11.11 -0.42
N TRP A 27 19.99 10.46 -0.96
CA TRP A 27 19.89 10.12 -2.39
C TRP A 27 19.59 11.35 -3.26
N VAL A 28 18.83 12.33 -2.74
CA VAL A 28 18.62 13.62 -3.43
C VAL A 28 19.95 14.35 -3.61
N ARG A 29 20.79 14.39 -2.58
CA ARG A 29 22.12 14.99 -2.65
C ARG A 29 23.02 14.26 -3.65
N LYS A 30 23.07 12.93 -3.60
CA LYS A 30 23.87 12.12 -4.54
C LYS A 30 23.44 12.32 -5.99
N ARG A 31 22.13 12.39 -6.26
CA ARG A 31 21.56 12.42 -7.61
C ARG A 31 21.52 13.82 -8.23
N PHE A 32 21.17 14.82 -7.45
CA PHE A 32 20.90 16.19 -7.96
C PHE A 32 21.93 17.23 -7.53
N ARG A 33 22.82 16.89 -6.62
CA ARG A 33 23.88 17.76 -6.09
C ARG A 33 23.39 19.20 -5.81
N PRO A 34 22.30 19.41 -5.03
CA PRO A 34 21.77 20.73 -4.78
C PRO A 34 22.79 21.58 -4.03
N ALA A 35 22.79 22.89 -4.30
CA ALA A 35 23.50 23.85 -3.47
C ALA A 35 23.05 23.74 -2.01
N GLY A 36 23.94 23.99 -1.07
CA GLY A 36 23.66 23.82 0.37
C GLY A 36 22.41 24.56 0.85
N GLN A 37 22.18 25.77 0.36
CA GLN A 37 20.99 26.55 0.69
C GLN A 37 19.72 25.88 0.12
N THR A 38 19.74 25.41 -1.12
CA THR A 38 18.61 24.69 -1.73
C THR A 38 18.24 23.41 -0.96
N ALA A 39 19.24 22.68 -0.46
CA ALA A 39 18.99 21.49 0.36
C ALA A 39 18.33 21.86 1.70
N LYS A 40 18.79 22.94 2.35
CA LYS A 40 18.18 23.48 3.57
C LYS A 40 16.74 23.93 3.33
N ASP A 41 16.48 24.63 2.23
CA ASP A 41 15.14 25.09 1.87
C ASP A 41 14.17 23.96 1.60
N LEU A 42 14.62 22.88 0.95
CA LEU A 42 13.81 21.67 0.76
C LEU A 42 13.42 20.99 2.08
N LEU A 43 14.31 20.97 3.07
CA LEU A 43 14.01 20.39 4.38
C LEU A 43 13.04 21.27 5.19
N ARG A 44 13.04 22.58 4.96
CA ARG A 44 12.17 23.53 5.64
C ARG A 44 10.84 23.79 4.92
N ILE A 45 10.68 23.32 3.68
CA ILE A 45 9.50 23.59 2.86
C ILE A 45 8.21 23.15 3.54
N ARG A 46 7.17 23.98 3.50
CA ARG A 46 5.84 23.65 4.03
C ARG A 46 5.01 22.90 2.98
N ALA A 47 4.12 22.00 3.43
CA ALA A 47 3.25 21.22 2.54
C ALA A 47 2.50 22.09 1.51
N ARG A 48 1.95 23.24 1.94
CA ARG A 48 1.28 24.19 1.04
C ARG A 48 2.22 24.78 -0.04
N GLN A 49 3.51 24.94 0.26
CA GLN A 49 4.49 25.40 -0.73
C GLN A 49 4.84 24.28 -1.72
N ILE A 50 4.90 23.02 -1.25
CA ILE A 50 5.04 21.86 -2.13
C ILE A 50 3.89 21.82 -3.12
N ASP A 51 2.63 21.95 -2.67
CA ASP A 51 1.46 21.97 -3.54
C ASP A 51 1.54 23.07 -4.59
N ARG A 52 1.89 24.28 -4.20
CA ARG A 52 2.06 25.42 -5.14
C ARG A 52 3.14 25.14 -6.19
N ARG A 53 4.30 24.63 -5.78
CA ARG A 53 5.42 24.35 -6.70
C ARG A 53 5.12 23.18 -7.64
N LEU A 54 4.27 22.23 -7.24
CA LEU A 54 3.86 21.09 -8.04
C LEU A 54 2.59 21.33 -8.86
N ALA A 55 1.89 22.46 -8.68
CA ALA A 55 0.59 22.72 -9.29
C ALA A 55 0.59 22.53 -10.83
N ALA A 56 1.57 23.10 -11.52
CA ALA A 56 1.68 22.94 -12.98
C ALA A 56 1.93 21.49 -13.42
N ARG A 57 2.71 20.71 -12.63
CA ARG A 57 2.94 19.28 -12.90
C ARG A 57 1.69 18.45 -12.63
N LYS A 58 0.98 18.75 -11.54
CA LYS A 58 -0.30 18.10 -11.22
C LYS A 58 -1.34 18.34 -12.32
N LYS A 59 -1.45 19.57 -12.81
CA LYS A 59 -2.36 19.91 -13.92
C LYS A 59 -2.05 19.10 -15.19
N ARG A 60 -0.77 18.97 -15.56
CA ARG A 60 -0.36 18.16 -16.73
C ARG A 60 -0.67 16.66 -16.56
N LEU A 61 -0.61 16.14 -15.35
CA LEU A 61 -0.97 14.75 -15.06
C LEU A 61 -2.49 14.52 -15.10
N GLY A 62 -3.30 15.46 -14.59
CA GLY A 62 -4.76 15.40 -14.66
C GLY A 62 -5.27 15.25 -16.09
N HIS A 63 -4.72 16.00 -17.04
CA HIS A 63 -5.07 15.88 -18.47
C HIS A 63 -4.66 14.53 -19.10
N ARG A 64 -3.74 13.77 -18.50
CA ARG A 64 -3.32 12.45 -18.98
C ARG A 64 -4.15 11.30 -18.38
N VAL A 65 -4.76 11.53 -17.23
CA VAL A 65 -5.54 10.52 -16.49
C VAL A 65 -7.00 10.48 -16.97
N ASP A 66 -7.54 11.57 -17.53
CA ASP A 66 -8.90 11.64 -18.05
C ASP A 66 -9.14 10.83 -19.34
N GLY A 67 -8.10 10.25 -19.93
CA GLY A 67 -8.18 9.38 -21.10
C GLY A 67 -8.50 7.93 -20.71
N GLY A 68 -9.65 7.64 -20.12
CA GLY A 68 -10.26 6.32 -20.23
C GLY A 68 -10.22 5.36 -19.06
N THR A 69 -10.03 5.78 -17.82
CA THR A 69 -10.50 4.98 -16.69
C THR A 69 -11.97 5.33 -16.42
N ARG A 70 -12.88 4.40 -16.71
CA ARG A 70 -14.21 4.43 -16.09
C ARG A 70 -13.97 4.57 -14.59
N ARG A 71 -14.29 5.74 -14.05
CA ARG A 71 -14.53 5.90 -12.62
C ARG A 71 -15.56 4.83 -12.26
N THR A 72 -15.15 3.79 -11.56
CA THR A 72 -16.08 3.16 -10.63
C THR A 72 -16.38 4.29 -9.66
N GLN A 73 -17.58 4.86 -9.77
CA GLN A 73 -18.05 5.82 -8.79
C GLN A 73 -17.96 5.10 -7.45
N PRO A 74 -17.17 5.59 -6.48
CA PRO A 74 -17.35 5.16 -5.11
C PRO A 74 -18.82 5.50 -4.82
N GLY A 75 -19.59 4.48 -4.44
CA GLY A 75 -21.00 4.71 -4.12
C GLY A 75 -21.07 5.93 -3.22
N THR A 76 -21.86 6.92 -3.62
CA THR A 76 -22.02 8.21 -2.94
C THR A 76 -22.50 8.06 -1.49
N LEU A 77 -22.97 6.88 -1.12
CA LEU A 77 -23.37 6.47 0.24
C LEU A 77 -22.20 6.28 1.24
N LEU A 78 -20.97 6.05 0.79
CA LEU A 78 -19.81 5.84 1.67
C LEU A 78 -19.21 7.12 2.25
N LYS A 79 -19.63 8.30 1.81
CA LYS A 79 -19.07 9.59 2.27
C LYS A 79 -19.65 10.13 3.56
N HIS A 80 -20.77 9.63 4.05
CA HIS A 80 -21.52 10.39 5.06
C HIS A 80 -21.81 9.71 6.40
N LEU A 81 -21.58 8.42 6.60
CA LEU A 81 -22.23 7.74 7.73
C LEU A 81 -21.40 6.79 8.59
N ILE A 82 -20.08 6.70 8.44
CA ILE A 82 -19.35 5.72 9.24
C ILE A 82 -18.40 6.40 10.23
N PRO A 83 -18.74 6.43 11.55
CA PRO A 83 -17.73 6.67 12.57
C PRO A 83 -16.77 5.49 12.57
N LEU A 84 -15.52 5.68 12.14
CA LEU A 84 -14.46 4.71 12.40
C LEU A 84 -14.30 4.62 13.92
N ARG A 85 -14.91 3.64 14.52
CA ARG A 85 -14.61 3.27 15.89
C ARG A 85 -13.27 2.57 15.89
N THR A 86 -12.25 3.29 16.29
CA THR A 86 -10.91 2.75 16.55
C THR A 86 -10.85 1.91 17.83
N ASP A 87 -11.96 1.77 18.53
CA ASP A 87 -12.04 1.19 19.89
C ASP A 87 -11.89 -0.33 19.91
N HIS A 88 -11.96 -1.01 18.77
CA HIS A 88 -11.92 -2.49 18.72
C HIS A 88 -10.53 -3.09 18.58
N TRP A 89 -9.56 -2.32 18.15
CA TRP A 89 -8.16 -2.71 18.08
C TRP A 89 -7.34 -1.88 19.05
N GLN A 90 -7.47 -2.11 20.34
CA GLN A 90 -6.48 -1.68 21.33
C GLN A 90 -5.22 -2.54 21.21
N ALA A 91 -4.72 -2.70 19.97
CA ALA A 91 -3.42 -3.28 19.76
C ALA A 91 -2.38 -2.31 20.33
N LYS A 92 -1.94 -2.60 21.54
CA LYS A 92 -0.91 -1.81 22.24
C LYS A 92 0.45 -1.85 21.51
N GLY A 93 0.58 -2.66 20.44
CA GLY A 93 1.79 -2.83 19.64
C GLY A 93 1.55 -3.58 18.34
N PRO A 94 2.61 -3.76 17.52
CA PRO A 94 2.56 -4.54 16.29
C PRO A 94 2.19 -6.01 16.51
N GLY A 95 1.68 -6.65 15.42
CA GLY A 95 1.36 -8.07 15.40
C GLY A 95 -0.10 -8.39 15.03
N TRP A 96 -0.95 -7.38 14.96
CA TRP A 96 -2.35 -7.55 14.56
C TRP A 96 -2.57 -7.01 13.16
N ALA A 97 -3.17 -7.82 12.30
CA ALA A 97 -3.35 -7.49 10.90
C ALA A 97 -4.76 -7.71 10.38
N GLU A 98 -5.09 -6.96 9.35
CA GLU A 98 -6.24 -7.18 8.48
C GLU A 98 -5.77 -7.86 7.19
N VAL A 99 -6.53 -8.86 6.73
CA VAL A 99 -6.26 -9.59 5.49
C VAL A 99 -7.48 -9.52 4.58
N ASP A 100 -7.23 -9.22 3.31
CA ASP A 100 -8.26 -9.24 2.28
C ASP A 100 -7.68 -9.65 0.93
N ARG A 101 -8.56 -10.05 0.01
CA ARG A 101 -8.22 -10.53 -1.31
C ARG A 101 -8.82 -9.66 -2.41
N VAL A 102 -7.95 -9.13 -3.26
CA VAL A 102 -8.34 -8.34 -4.43
C VAL A 102 -8.32 -9.20 -5.68
N SER A 103 -9.45 -9.30 -6.35
CA SER A 103 -9.59 -10.04 -7.61
C SER A 103 -9.08 -9.25 -8.81
N HIS A 104 -8.46 -9.93 -9.76
CA HIS A 104 -8.00 -9.41 -11.05
C HIS A 104 -8.72 -10.10 -12.21
N ALA A 105 -10.05 -10.08 -12.16
CA ALA A 105 -10.94 -10.75 -13.10
C ALA A 105 -11.18 -9.96 -14.39
N GLY A 106 -10.82 -8.68 -14.44
CA GLY A 106 -11.22 -7.80 -15.54
C GLY A 106 -12.75 -7.67 -15.64
N ASN A 107 -13.28 -7.87 -16.84
CA ASN A 107 -14.71 -7.76 -17.12
C ASN A 107 -15.47 -9.10 -17.00
N SER A 108 -14.80 -10.19 -16.65
CA SER A 108 -15.40 -11.52 -16.57
C SER A 108 -14.91 -12.26 -15.35
N ALA A 109 -15.83 -12.80 -14.55
CA ALA A 109 -15.52 -13.66 -13.40
C ALA A 109 -15.42 -15.16 -13.79
N SER A 110 -15.52 -15.49 -15.07
CA SER A 110 -15.43 -16.86 -15.59
C SER A 110 -14.00 -17.38 -15.57
N GLY A 111 -13.82 -18.65 -15.26
CA GLY A 111 -12.52 -19.30 -15.22
C GLY A 111 -11.61 -18.86 -14.08
N GLU A 112 -10.36 -19.30 -14.14
CA GLU A 112 -9.35 -18.99 -13.13
C GLU A 112 -8.64 -17.66 -13.48
N PHE A 113 -8.29 -16.88 -12.47
CA PHE A 113 -7.57 -15.62 -12.60
C PHE A 113 -6.82 -15.29 -11.31
N ALA A 114 -5.93 -14.32 -11.42
CA ALA A 114 -5.09 -13.87 -10.32
C ALA A 114 -5.87 -13.17 -9.20
N TYR A 115 -5.41 -13.36 -7.99
CA TYR A 115 -5.80 -12.57 -6.81
C TYR A 115 -4.56 -12.02 -6.13
N SER A 116 -4.69 -10.82 -5.55
CA SER A 116 -3.72 -10.28 -4.61
C SER A 116 -4.23 -10.49 -3.19
N LEU A 117 -3.58 -11.35 -2.42
CA LEU A 117 -3.76 -11.45 -0.98
C LEU A 117 -2.99 -10.30 -0.36
N ASN A 118 -3.71 -9.34 0.21
CA ASN A 118 -3.15 -8.16 0.85
C ASN A 118 -3.29 -8.30 2.36
N TRP A 119 -2.18 -8.10 3.06
CA TRP A 119 -2.06 -8.18 4.50
C TRP A 119 -1.53 -6.85 5.03
N THR A 120 -2.19 -6.25 6.00
CA THR A 120 -1.81 -4.96 6.57
C THR A 120 -1.84 -4.99 8.08
N GLU A 121 -0.71 -4.74 8.70
CA GLU A 121 -0.59 -4.63 10.14
C GLU A 121 -1.15 -3.28 10.62
N VAL A 122 -2.02 -3.34 11.62
CA VAL A 122 -2.86 -2.21 12.03
C VAL A 122 -2.06 -1.13 12.76
N HIS A 123 -1.08 -1.49 13.60
CA HIS A 123 -0.33 -0.54 14.42
C HIS A 123 0.69 0.27 13.62
N THR A 124 1.49 -0.38 12.77
CA THR A 124 2.55 0.26 11.99
C THR A 124 2.10 0.70 10.61
N GLY A 125 1.09 0.00 10.04
CA GLY A 125 0.72 0.07 8.64
C GLY A 125 1.69 -0.71 7.73
N TRP A 126 2.47 -1.65 8.30
CA TRP A 126 3.29 -2.58 7.52
C TRP A 126 2.41 -3.40 6.61
N THR A 127 2.81 -3.52 5.34
CA THR A 127 2.00 -4.19 4.34
C THR A 127 2.80 -5.26 3.61
N GLU A 128 2.24 -6.45 3.55
CA GLU A 128 2.70 -7.56 2.71
C GLU A 128 1.62 -7.88 1.68
N THR A 129 2.02 -8.21 0.48
CA THR A 129 1.09 -8.62 -0.58
C THR A 129 1.66 -9.82 -1.31
N ARG A 130 0.82 -10.78 -1.67
CA ARG A 130 1.19 -11.94 -2.49
C ARG A 130 0.18 -12.11 -3.63
N ALA A 131 0.67 -12.48 -4.81
CA ALA A 131 -0.20 -12.85 -5.91
C ALA A 131 -0.40 -14.36 -5.90
N ILE A 132 -1.64 -14.81 -6.08
CA ILE A 132 -2.01 -16.21 -6.17
C ILE A 132 -2.90 -16.43 -7.40
N LEU A 133 -2.82 -17.60 -8.01
CA LEU A 133 -3.73 -18.00 -9.07
C LEU A 133 -4.93 -18.73 -8.45
N GLY A 134 -6.14 -18.32 -8.82
CA GLY A 134 -7.36 -18.93 -8.33
C GLY A 134 -7.65 -18.70 -6.83
N LYS A 135 -8.51 -19.53 -6.27
CA LYS A 135 -9.03 -19.46 -4.89
C LYS A 135 -8.62 -20.63 -4.02
N GLY A 136 -7.71 -21.47 -4.50
CA GLY A 136 -7.31 -22.72 -3.83
C GLY A 136 -6.80 -22.47 -2.40
N ARG A 137 -7.17 -23.36 -1.47
CA ARG A 137 -6.74 -23.29 -0.07
C ARG A 137 -5.21 -23.27 0.05
N GLN A 138 -4.54 -24.17 -0.70
CA GLN A 138 -3.09 -24.29 -0.63
C GLN A 138 -2.40 -22.99 -1.04
N ALA A 139 -2.81 -22.35 -2.14
CA ALA A 139 -2.23 -21.09 -2.59
C ALA A 139 -2.39 -19.94 -1.57
N VAL A 140 -3.53 -19.92 -0.85
CA VAL A 140 -3.75 -18.94 0.24
C VAL A 140 -2.83 -19.25 1.43
N TRP A 141 -2.70 -20.51 1.80
CA TRP A 141 -1.84 -20.95 2.90
C TRP A 141 -0.36 -20.67 2.62
N ASP A 142 0.13 -21.04 1.44
CA ASP A 142 1.52 -20.77 1.02
C ASP A 142 1.80 -19.25 1.06
N ALA A 143 0.85 -18.44 0.61
CA ALA A 143 0.98 -16.98 0.68
C ALA A 143 1.01 -16.44 2.12
N LEU A 144 0.24 -17.02 3.05
CA LEU A 144 0.26 -16.65 4.47
C LEU A 144 1.57 -17.07 5.15
N GLU A 145 2.09 -18.29 4.84
CA GLU A 145 3.41 -18.74 5.30
C GLU A 145 4.53 -17.79 4.86
N GLU A 146 4.54 -17.43 3.59
CA GLU A 146 5.51 -16.48 3.07
C GLU A 146 5.39 -15.09 3.72
N ILE A 147 4.16 -14.63 3.99
CA ILE A 147 3.94 -13.37 4.68
C ILE A 147 4.49 -13.47 6.10
N GLN A 148 4.13 -14.50 6.86
CA GLN A 148 4.58 -14.70 8.23
C GLN A 148 6.11 -14.73 8.32
N ALA A 149 6.76 -15.48 7.43
CA ALA A 149 8.23 -15.57 7.38
C ALA A 149 8.92 -14.23 7.03
N ALA A 150 8.21 -13.33 6.33
CA ALA A 150 8.72 -12.03 5.93
C ALA A 150 8.51 -10.93 6.97
N LEU A 151 7.68 -11.16 8.00
CA LEU A 151 7.40 -10.16 9.03
C LEU A 151 8.61 -9.90 9.93
N PRO A 152 8.90 -8.63 10.25
CA PRO A 152 9.97 -8.29 11.18
C PRO A 152 9.56 -8.38 12.66
N PHE A 153 8.31 -8.71 12.94
CA PHE A 153 7.71 -8.84 14.29
C PHE A 153 6.79 -10.06 14.36
N PRO A 154 6.51 -10.58 15.56
CA PRO A 154 5.60 -11.71 15.73
C PRO A 154 4.19 -11.40 15.24
N LEU A 155 3.56 -12.36 14.57
CA LEU A 155 2.16 -12.31 14.20
C LEU A 155 1.30 -12.82 15.38
N LEU A 156 0.46 -11.94 15.93
CA LEU A 156 -0.38 -12.23 17.08
C LEU A 156 -1.82 -12.57 16.67
N GLY A 157 -2.31 -11.93 15.62
CA GLY A 157 -3.67 -12.17 15.17
C GLY A 157 -3.99 -11.60 13.80
N ILE A 158 -4.99 -12.20 13.17
CA ILE A 158 -5.51 -11.81 11.86
C ILE A 158 -7.00 -11.52 11.96
N ASN A 159 -7.41 -10.41 11.36
CA ASN A 159 -8.79 -10.10 11.04
C ASN A 159 -9.02 -10.26 9.54
N SER A 160 -10.12 -10.88 9.15
CA SER A 160 -10.50 -11.04 7.74
C SER A 160 -11.91 -10.53 7.52
N ASP A 161 -12.16 -9.90 6.36
CA ASP A 161 -13.48 -9.37 6.01
C ASP A 161 -14.51 -10.49 5.80
N ASN A 162 -15.75 -10.22 6.21
CA ASN A 162 -16.89 -11.13 6.02
C ASN A 162 -17.36 -11.26 4.55
N GLY A 163 -16.73 -10.53 3.62
CA GLY A 163 -17.12 -10.53 2.21
C GLY A 163 -16.92 -11.86 1.47
N SER A 164 -16.24 -12.85 2.07
CA SER A 164 -16.04 -14.16 1.50
C SER A 164 -15.93 -15.20 2.62
N GLU A 165 -17.01 -15.90 2.94
CA GLU A 165 -17.03 -17.01 3.90
C GLU A 165 -15.92 -18.03 3.64
N PHE A 166 -15.63 -18.28 2.37
CA PHE A 166 -14.59 -19.22 1.94
C PHE A 166 -13.18 -18.78 2.36
N ILE A 167 -12.84 -17.49 2.26
CA ILE A 167 -11.52 -17.00 2.69
C ILE A 167 -11.40 -17.01 4.21
N ASN A 168 -12.48 -16.68 4.91
CA ASN A 168 -12.53 -16.69 6.37
C ASN A 168 -12.25 -18.08 6.93
N TRP A 169 -12.85 -19.11 6.33
CA TRP A 169 -12.58 -20.50 6.72
C TRP A 169 -11.11 -20.88 6.48
N GLN A 170 -10.54 -20.53 5.32
CA GLN A 170 -9.14 -20.84 5.00
C GLN A 170 -8.16 -20.16 5.94
N VAL A 171 -8.36 -18.85 6.19
CA VAL A 171 -7.52 -18.06 7.10
C VAL A 171 -7.69 -18.52 8.54
N GLY A 172 -8.92 -18.81 8.97
CA GLY A 172 -9.20 -19.31 10.32
C GLY A 172 -8.55 -20.67 10.59
N ALA A 173 -8.61 -21.60 9.62
CA ALA A 173 -7.97 -22.91 9.73
C ALA A 173 -6.42 -22.80 9.75
N TRP A 174 -5.86 -21.87 8.96
CA TRP A 174 -4.43 -21.56 8.98
C TRP A 174 -4.02 -20.97 10.36
N CYS A 175 -4.77 -20.00 10.87
CA CYS A 175 -4.52 -19.39 12.16
C CYS A 175 -4.53 -20.39 13.32
N ALA A 176 -5.50 -21.31 13.31
CA ALA A 176 -5.59 -22.38 14.31
C ALA A 176 -4.35 -23.30 14.30
N ARG A 177 -3.81 -23.60 13.12
CA ARG A 177 -2.60 -24.42 12.97
C ARG A 177 -1.33 -23.70 13.47
N HIS A 178 -1.28 -22.37 13.36
CA HIS A 178 -0.09 -21.55 13.70
C HIS A 178 -0.21 -20.84 15.04
N GLU A 179 -1.22 -21.17 15.84
CA GLU A 179 -1.48 -20.53 17.15
C GLU A 179 -1.67 -19.01 17.06
N VAL A 180 -2.14 -18.52 15.88
CA VAL A 180 -2.46 -17.13 15.62
C VAL A 180 -3.92 -16.87 15.96
N GLN A 181 -4.24 -15.81 16.67
CA GLN A 181 -5.63 -15.48 16.95
C GLN A 181 -6.37 -15.08 15.67
N PHE A 182 -7.50 -15.72 15.40
CA PHE A 182 -8.38 -15.34 14.29
C PHE A 182 -9.62 -14.60 14.79
N ARG A 183 -9.91 -13.45 14.17
CA ARG A 183 -11.11 -12.66 14.45
C ARG A 183 -11.80 -12.32 13.14
N PRO A 184 -12.93 -12.97 12.81
CA PRO A 184 -13.73 -12.57 11.66
C PRO A 184 -14.33 -11.19 11.96
N SER A 185 -14.38 -10.31 10.97
CA SER A 185 -15.08 -9.02 11.08
C SER A 185 -16.55 -9.25 11.36
N ARG A 186 -17.14 -8.34 12.13
CA ARG A 186 -18.56 -8.45 12.49
C ARG A 186 -19.43 -8.19 11.26
N PRO A 187 -20.53 -8.95 11.09
CA PRO A 187 -21.49 -8.68 10.03
C PRO A 187 -21.97 -7.23 10.06
N TYR A 188 -22.02 -6.59 8.90
CA TYR A 188 -22.51 -5.20 8.71
C TYR A 188 -21.66 -4.09 9.38
N GLN A 189 -20.49 -4.40 9.96
CA GLN A 189 -19.57 -3.42 10.52
C GLN A 189 -18.45 -3.09 9.54
N LYS A 190 -18.72 -2.21 8.58
CA LYS A 190 -17.73 -1.79 7.55
C LYS A 190 -16.47 -1.14 8.12
N ASP A 191 -16.51 -0.67 9.35
CA ASP A 191 -15.40 0.00 10.02
C ASP A 191 -14.28 -0.95 10.46
N ASP A 192 -14.59 -2.24 10.59
CA ASP A 192 -13.65 -3.25 11.09
C ASP A 192 -12.49 -3.52 10.11
N ASN A 193 -12.59 -3.08 8.83
CA ASN A 193 -11.61 -3.35 7.76
C ASN A 193 -11.13 -2.09 7.01
N ALA A 194 -11.31 -0.93 7.62
CA ALA A 194 -11.01 0.34 6.94
C ALA A 194 -9.53 0.51 6.55
N TYR A 195 -8.60 -0.12 7.25
CA TYR A 195 -7.17 -0.07 6.94
C TYR A 195 -6.85 -0.89 5.69
N ILE A 196 -7.36 -2.13 5.61
CA ILE A 196 -7.10 -3.00 4.47
C ILE A 196 -7.82 -2.50 3.20
N GLU A 197 -9.04 -1.98 3.31
CA GLU A 197 -9.77 -1.42 2.17
C GLU A 197 -9.00 -0.26 1.52
N GLN A 198 -8.48 0.67 2.33
CA GLN A 198 -7.63 1.75 1.85
C GLN A 198 -6.37 1.21 1.17
N LYS A 199 -5.76 0.17 1.73
CA LYS A 199 -4.56 -0.45 1.18
C LYS A 199 -4.85 -1.23 -0.10
N ASN A 200 -5.97 -1.94 -0.18
CA ASN A 200 -6.43 -2.60 -1.40
C ASN A 200 -6.55 -1.62 -2.57
N TRP A 201 -7.09 -0.45 -2.32
CA TRP A 201 -7.15 0.58 -3.33
C TRP A 201 -5.76 1.09 -3.70
N THR A 202 -5.01 1.62 -2.74
CA THR A 202 -3.74 2.32 -2.99
C THR A 202 -2.59 1.38 -3.34
N HIS A 203 -2.60 0.15 -2.86
CA HIS A 203 -1.49 -0.79 -3.00
C HIS A 203 -1.70 -1.85 -4.07
N VAL A 204 -2.94 -2.13 -4.44
CA VAL A 204 -3.26 -3.17 -5.41
C VAL A 204 -3.98 -2.59 -6.62
N ARG A 205 -5.19 -2.06 -6.45
CA ARG A 205 -6.04 -1.65 -7.58
C ARG A 205 -5.45 -0.50 -8.39
N GLN A 206 -4.84 0.47 -7.74
CA GLN A 206 -4.18 1.58 -8.44
C GLN A 206 -2.97 1.12 -9.25
N LEU A 207 -2.26 0.08 -8.83
CA LEU A 207 -1.11 -0.46 -9.56
C LEU A 207 -1.53 -1.42 -10.66
N MET A 208 -2.40 -2.37 -10.37
CA MET A 208 -2.76 -3.43 -11.31
C MET A 208 -3.90 -3.05 -12.26
N GLY A 209 -4.62 -1.97 -11.96
CA GLY A 209 -5.76 -1.54 -12.77
C GLY A 209 -6.97 -2.45 -12.65
N GLY A 210 -7.83 -2.42 -13.67
CA GLY A 210 -9.01 -3.26 -13.81
C GLY A 210 -8.82 -4.38 -14.84
N ASP A 211 -7.60 -4.66 -15.23
CA ASP A 211 -7.30 -5.66 -16.26
C ASP A 211 -7.40 -7.09 -15.69
N ARG A 212 -7.53 -8.07 -16.59
CA ARG A 212 -7.55 -9.48 -16.24
C ARG A 212 -6.16 -10.06 -16.34
N TYR A 213 -5.77 -10.80 -15.29
CA TYR A 213 -4.54 -11.56 -15.23
C TYR A 213 -4.90 -13.02 -14.94
N ASP A 214 -4.79 -13.92 -15.94
CA ASP A 214 -5.27 -15.29 -15.86
C ASP A 214 -4.23 -16.33 -16.32
N ASN A 215 -2.98 -15.93 -16.42
CA ASN A 215 -1.88 -16.83 -16.74
C ASN A 215 -0.84 -16.86 -15.62
N VAL A 216 -0.12 -17.97 -15.53
CA VAL A 216 0.90 -18.22 -14.49
C VAL A 216 2.01 -17.17 -14.54
N GLU A 217 2.47 -16.78 -15.74
CA GLU A 217 3.54 -15.80 -15.91
C GLU A 217 3.18 -14.42 -15.34
N ALA A 218 1.92 -13.99 -15.52
CA ALA A 218 1.44 -12.74 -14.93
C ALA A 218 1.41 -12.83 -13.40
N VAL A 219 0.93 -13.95 -12.85
CA VAL A 219 0.90 -14.17 -11.39
C VAL A 219 2.30 -14.18 -10.80
N GLU A 220 3.25 -14.87 -11.42
CA GLU A 220 4.65 -14.90 -10.98
C GLU A 220 5.30 -13.50 -11.05
N ALA A 221 5.05 -12.75 -12.13
CA ALA A 221 5.55 -11.39 -12.26
C ALA A 221 4.97 -10.44 -11.20
N MET A 222 3.66 -10.56 -10.91
CA MET A 222 2.99 -9.82 -9.83
C MET A 222 3.57 -10.21 -8.46
N HIS A 223 3.72 -11.52 -8.20
CA HIS A 223 4.25 -12.06 -6.96
C HIS A 223 5.68 -11.56 -6.70
N ALA A 224 6.54 -11.63 -7.72
CA ALA A 224 7.92 -11.14 -7.64
C ALA A 224 7.99 -9.64 -7.35
N LEU A 225 7.12 -8.82 -7.98
CA LEU A 225 7.03 -7.38 -7.67
C LEU A 225 6.60 -7.12 -6.23
N TYR A 226 5.56 -7.82 -5.75
CA TYR A 226 5.03 -7.65 -4.41
C TYR A 226 6.02 -8.05 -3.33
N ARG A 227 6.67 -9.18 -3.51
CA ARG A 227 7.61 -9.77 -2.54
C ARG A 227 8.89 -8.97 -2.38
N HIS A 228 9.35 -8.28 -3.42
CA HIS A 228 10.64 -7.59 -3.45
C HIS A 228 10.47 -6.05 -3.43
N GLU A 229 10.51 -5.41 -4.60
CA GLU A 229 10.65 -3.97 -4.68
C GLU A 229 9.51 -3.20 -4.02
N LEU A 230 8.28 -3.66 -4.24
CA LEU A 230 7.11 -2.96 -3.73
C LEU A 230 7.00 -3.06 -2.20
N ARG A 231 7.34 -4.22 -1.63
CA ARG A 231 7.45 -4.43 -0.19
C ARG A 231 8.44 -3.47 0.45
N LEU A 232 9.65 -3.42 -0.10
CA LEU A 232 10.73 -2.56 0.41
C LEU A 232 10.37 -1.09 0.27
N TRP A 233 9.90 -0.69 -0.92
CA TRP A 233 9.54 0.68 -1.19
C TRP A 233 8.44 1.21 -0.27
N ARG A 234 7.39 0.43 -0.02
CA ARG A 234 6.28 0.82 0.85
C ARG A 234 6.65 0.87 2.32
N ASN A 235 7.28 -0.18 2.82
CA ASN A 235 7.52 -0.30 4.24
C ASN A 235 8.70 0.54 4.74
N LEU A 236 9.71 0.76 3.89
CA LEU A 236 10.92 1.47 4.26
C LEU A 236 10.93 2.94 3.83
N PHE A 237 10.21 3.31 2.74
CA PHE A 237 10.36 4.62 2.13
C PHE A 237 9.07 5.43 1.99
N GLN A 238 7.88 4.84 2.23
CA GLN A 238 6.61 5.53 2.04
C GLN A 238 5.98 5.96 3.38
N PRO A 239 6.01 7.26 3.72
CA PRO A 239 5.33 7.73 4.92
C PRO A 239 3.80 7.69 4.74
N SER A 240 3.12 7.29 5.78
CA SER A 240 1.65 7.33 5.88
C SER A 240 1.22 8.02 7.16
N ALA A 241 0.10 8.73 7.15
CA ALA A 241 -0.51 9.32 8.33
C ALA A 241 -1.64 8.42 8.83
N LYS A 242 -1.74 8.24 10.14
CA LYS A 242 -2.83 7.53 10.80
C LYS A 242 -3.80 8.50 11.45
N LEU A 243 -5.07 8.20 11.39
CA LEU A 243 -6.10 8.97 12.08
C LEU A 243 -6.00 8.70 13.59
N ILE A 244 -5.72 9.76 14.36
CA ILE A 244 -5.66 9.68 15.84
C ILE A 244 -7.03 9.95 16.45
N LYS A 245 -7.71 11.00 15.98
CA LYS A 245 -8.94 11.48 16.61
C LYS A 245 -9.85 12.17 15.60
N ARG A 246 -11.15 11.98 15.79
CA ARG A 246 -12.20 12.74 15.14
C ARG A 246 -12.83 13.68 16.16
N VAL A 247 -12.90 14.94 15.83
CA VAL A 247 -13.49 15.97 16.70
C VAL A 247 -14.62 16.66 15.95
N ARG A 248 -15.81 16.64 16.52
CA ARG A 248 -16.93 17.41 16.00
C ARG A 248 -16.81 18.85 16.47
N VAL A 249 -16.82 19.79 15.53
CA VAL A 249 -16.79 21.24 15.78
C VAL A 249 -18.00 21.83 15.07
N GLY A 250 -19.09 22.03 15.80
CA GLY A 250 -20.39 22.37 15.22
C GLY A 250 -20.90 21.27 14.31
N SER A 251 -21.32 21.61 13.10
CA SER A 251 -21.79 20.66 12.08
C SER A 251 -20.65 19.92 11.36
N ARG A 252 -19.39 20.29 11.56
CA ARG A 252 -18.24 19.74 10.82
C ARG A 252 -17.46 18.71 11.64
N LEU A 253 -17.12 17.58 11.01
CA LEU A 253 -16.22 16.58 11.58
C LEU A 253 -14.78 16.91 11.14
N ARG A 254 -13.89 17.15 12.11
CA ARG A 254 -12.46 17.38 11.89
C ARG A 254 -11.68 16.12 12.23
N HIS A 255 -10.82 15.71 11.31
CA HIS A 255 -9.92 14.58 11.48
C HIS A 255 -8.54 15.07 11.92
N ARG A 256 -8.01 14.49 12.99
CA ARG A 256 -6.65 14.74 13.44
C ARG A 256 -5.81 13.50 13.15
N TYR A 257 -4.73 13.70 12.41
CA TYR A 257 -3.79 12.65 12.02
C TYR A 257 -2.48 12.80 12.79
N ASP A 258 -1.72 11.70 12.90
CA ASP A 258 -0.34 11.71 13.36
C ASP A 258 0.60 12.37 12.33
N LEU A 259 1.86 12.54 12.74
CA LEU A 259 2.90 12.92 11.79
C LEU A 259 3.19 11.74 10.85
N PRO A 260 3.17 11.98 9.52
CA PRO A 260 3.46 10.90 8.59
C PRO A 260 4.84 10.31 8.83
N CYS A 261 4.92 9.01 9.00
CA CYS A 261 6.17 8.26 9.08
C CYS A 261 6.04 6.91 8.36
N THR A 262 7.17 6.27 8.08
CA THR A 262 7.17 4.97 7.41
C THR A 262 6.71 3.86 8.38
N PRO A 263 6.19 2.72 7.87
CA PRO A 263 5.92 1.55 8.70
C PRO A 263 7.13 1.10 9.51
N LEU A 264 8.33 1.10 8.93
CA LEU A 264 9.58 0.80 9.66
C LEU A 264 9.80 1.77 10.84
N ASP A 265 9.62 3.07 10.63
CA ASP A 265 9.88 4.05 11.69
C ASP A 265 8.82 3.95 12.80
N ARG A 266 7.54 3.62 12.48
CA ARG A 266 6.52 3.33 13.50
C ARG A 266 6.85 2.08 14.28
N TRP A 267 7.28 1.01 13.61
CA TRP A 267 7.70 -0.19 14.31
C TRP A 267 8.89 0.08 15.21
N ALA A 268 9.91 0.77 14.72
CA ALA A 268 11.10 1.14 15.49
C ALA A 268 10.78 1.96 16.76
N ALA A 269 9.68 2.71 16.75
CA ALA A 269 9.21 3.49 17.90
C ALA A 269 8.32 2.67 18.88
N SER A 270 8.01 1.41 18.57
CA SER A 270 7.14 0.57 19.40
C SER A 270 7.88 -0.12 20.53
N ALA A 271 7.17 -0.42 21.62
CA ALA A 271 7.71 -1.21 22.73
C ALA A 271 8.12 -2.62 22.31
N THR A 272 7.44 -3.20 21.32
CA THR A 272 7.75 -4.52 20.77
C THR A 272 9.14 -4.54 20.10
N ALA A 273 9.51 -3.47 19.38
CA ALA A 273 10.84 -3.36 18.78
C ALA A 273 11.94 -3.24 19.84
N ALA A 274 11.67 -2.51 20.92
CA ALA A 274 12.59 -2.41 22.07
C ALA A 274 12.76 -3.77 22.77
N ALA A 275 11.65 -4.49 22.99
CA ALA A 275 11.67 -5.83 23.59
C ALA A 275 12.41 -6.87 22.73
N ALA A 276 12.40 -6.72 21.39
CA ALA A 276 13.18 -7.55 20.46
C ALA A 276 14.68 -7.21 20.41
N GLY A 277 15.19 -6.42 21.35
CA GLY A 277 16.59 -6.02 21.43
C GLY A 277 17.06 -5.07 20.33
N GLY A 278 16.16 -4.51 19.54
CA GLY A 278 16.45 -3.54 18.48
C GLY A 278 17.18 -4.08 17.25
N GLN A 279 17.72 -5.30 17.27
CA GLN A 279 18.50 -5.89 16.19
C GLN A 279 17.73 -5.99 14.86
N PRO A 280 16.46 -6.44 14.81
CA PRO A 280 15.71 -6.47 13.56
C PRO A 280 15.49 -5.07 12.96
N VAL A 281 15.29 -4.05 13.82
CA VAL A 281 15.18 -2.65 13.39
C VAL A 281 16.47 -2.16 12.78
N ALA A 282 17.61 -2.45 13.44
CA ALA A 282 18.94 -2.06 12.96
C ALA A 282 19.24 -2.69 11.59
N THR A 283 18.90 -3.96 11.41
CA THR A 283 19.06 -4.68 10.14
C THR A 283 18.26 -4.01 9.02
N LEU A 284 16.97 -3.67 9.26
CA LEU A 284 16.15 -3.02 8.25
C LEU A 284 16.55 -1.57 7.98
N ARG A 285 17.07 -0.84 8.98
CA ARG A 285 17.65 0.49 8.75
C ARG A 285 18.89 0.42 7.88
N LYS A 286 19.80 -0.51 8.15
CA LYS A 286 20.99 -0.75 7.31
C LYS A 286 20.59 -1.14 5.89
N LEU A 287 19.60 -2.00 5.73
CA LEU A 287 19.04 -2.34 4.40
C LEU A 287 18.51 -1.08 3.70
N ARG A 288 17.73 -0.25 4.38
CA ARG A 288 17.20 1.01 3.84
C ARG A 288 18.31 1.96 3.37
N GLU A 289 19.38 2.09 4.14
CA GLU A 289 20.54 2.95 3.81
C GLU A 289 21.24 2.49 2.53
N GLY A 290 21.27 1.18 2.26
CA GLY A 290 21.84 0.62 1.04
C GLY A 290 20.96 0.69 -0.21
N LEU A 291 19.68 1.04 -0.07
CA LEU A 291 18.70 1.06 -1.18
C LEU A 291 18.44 2.48 -1.68
N ASP A 292 18.53 2.69 -3.00
CA ASP A 292 18.14 3.96 -3.63
C ASP A 292 16.63 3.95 -3.95
N PRO A 293 15.80 4.80 -3.28
CA PRO A 293 14.36 4.83 -3.52
C PRO A 293 13.98 5.28 -4.93
N PHE A 294 14.83 6.05 -5.63
CA PHE A 294 14.60 6.39 -7.04
C PHE A 294 14.83 5.18 -7.95
N GLU A 295 15.81 4.33 -7.63
CA GLU A 295 16.05 3.10 -8.37
C GLU A 295 14.93 2.09 -8.12
N LEU A 296 14.51 1.90 -6.86
CA LEU A 296 13.35 1.07 -6.54
C LEU A 296 12.10 1.51 -7.32
N SER A 297 11.81 2.82 -7.38
CA SER A 297 10.68 3.34 -8.16
C SER A 297 10.80 2.98 -9.65
N ARG A 298 11.99 3.11 -10.24
CA ARG A 298 12.21 2.74 -11.65
C ARG A 298 12.08 1.24 -11.88
N GLN A 299 12.53 0.41 -10.95
CA GLN A 299 12.37 -1.05 -11.03
C GLN A 299 10.91 -1.45 -10.94
N ILE A 300 10.14 -0.84 -10.02
CA ILE A 300 8.70 -1.02 -9.93
C ILE A 300 8.02 -0.65 -11.24
N ASP A 301 8.33 0.52 -11.83
CA ASP A 301 7.76 0.95 -13.11
C ASP A 301 8.05 -0.07 -14.22
N ARG A 302 9.29 -0.57 -14.33
CA ARG A 302 9.68 -1.57 -15.35
C ARG A 302 8.92 -2.89 -15.18
N LYS A 303 8.81 -3.37 -13.94
CA LYS A 303 8.07 -4.61 -13.65
C LYS A 303 6.57 -4.46 -13.89
N LEU A 304 5.99 -3.31 -13.55
CA LEU A 304 4.58 -3.01 -13.86
C LEU A 304 4.32 -3.01 -15.38
N HIS A 305 5.24 -2.46 -16.19
CA HIS A 305 5.10 -2.51 -17.65
C HIS A 305 5.06 -3.95 -18.19
N ARG A 306 5.93 -4.83 -17.65
CA ARG A 306 5.91 -6.25 -18.00
C ARG A 306 4.57 -6.89 -17.58
N ILE A 307 4.11 -6.64 -16.37
CA ILE A 307 2.83 -7.18 -15.87
C ILE A 307 1.66 -6.73 -16.76
N TYR A 308 1.61 -5.45 -17.15
CA TYR A 308 0.55 -4.95 -18.03
C TYR A 308 0.58 -5.60 -19.43
N ALA A 309 1.77 -5.93 -19.95
CA ALA A 309 1.90 -6.66 -21.20
C ALA A 309 1.38 -8.11 -21.13
N LEU A 310 1.36 -8.70 -19.93
CA LEU A 310 0.85 -10.04 -19.67
C LEU A 310 -0.67 -10.07 -19.38
N ALA A 311 -1.30 -8.90 -19.29
CA ALA A 311 -2.75 -8.83 -19.09
C ALA A 311 -3.51 -9.42 -20.29
N HIS A 312 -4.61 -10.08 -20.01
CA HIS A 312 -5.46 -10.65 -21.05
C HIS A 312 -6.17 -9.54 -21.86
N THR A 313 -5.71 -9.28 -23.07
CA THR A 313 -6.18 -8.16 -23.91
C THR A 313 -7.46 -8.47 -24.68
N ARG A 314 -7.86 -9.74 -24.83
CA ARG A 314 -9.01 -10.16 -25.62
C ARG A 314 -10.37 -9.60 -25.17
N LEU A 315 -10.49 -9.18 -23.91
CA LEU A 315 -11.75 -8.64 -23.35
C LEU A 315 -11.79 -7.10 -23.29
N ASN A 316 -10.73 -6.41 -23.78
CA ASN A 316 -10.69 -4.95 -23.78
C ASN A 316 -10.21 -4.39 -25.13
N PRO A 317 -11.03 -4.47 -26.20
CA PRO A 317 -10.65 -4.10 -27.57
C PRO A 317 -10.35 -2.60 -27.79
N LYS A 318 -10.42 -1.76 -26.77
CA LYS A 318 -10.31 -0.30 -26.87
C LYS A 318 -8.99 0.30 -26.32
N VAL A 319 -8.00 -0.51 -25.97
CA VAL A 319 -6.68 0.02 -25.58
C VAL A 319 -5.76 -0.10 -26.79
N PRO A 320 -5.37 1.00 -27.44
CA PRO A 320 -4.43 0.94 -28.56
C PRO A 320 -3.08 0.42 -28.06
N ALA A 321 -2.42 -0.44 -28.84
CA ALA A 321 -1.12 -1.05 -28.54
C ALA A 321 0.01 -0.06 -28.20
N ASN A 322 -0.19 1.24 -28.44
CA ASN A 322 0.69 2.36 -28.12
C ASN A 322 0.28 3.17 -26.89
N ALA A 323 -0.62 2.68 -26.06
CA ALA A 323 -0.95 3.38 -24.82
C ALA A 323 0.29 3.42 -23.92
N LYS A 324 0.88 4.61 -23.78
CA LYS A 324 1.96 4.85 -22.82
C LYS A 324 1.49 4.40 -21.43
N PRO A 325 2.39 3.82 -20.62
CA PRO A 325 2.04 3.22 -19.35
C PRO A 325 1.22 4.16 -18.49
N ARG A 326 0.13 3.64 -17.96
CA ARG A 326 -0.73 4.34 -17.01
C ARG A 326 0.03 4.53 -15.71
N ARG A 327 0.76 5.63 -15.58
CA ARG A 327 1.25 6.06 -14.27
C ARG A 327 0.04 6.46 -13.44
N VAL A 328 -0.24 5.66 -12.46
CA VAL A 328 -1.33 5.93 -11.52
C VAL A 328 -0.89 7.03 -10.58
N THR A 329 -1.64 8.12 -10.53
CA THR A 329 -1.49 9.18 -9.52
C THR A 329 -2.13 8.75 -8.21
N PHE A 330 -1.36 8.76 -7.15
CA PHE A 330 -1.81 8.53 -5.77
C PHE A 330 -2.37 9.81 -5.14
#